data_8604685373bfba1048e292d50e7831c9
#
_entry.id   8604685373bfba1048e292d50e7831c9
#
_cell.length_a   1.000
_cell.length_b   1.000
_cell.length_c   1.000
_cell.angle_alpha   90.00
_cell.angle_beta   90.00
_cell.angle_gamma   90.00
#
_symmetry.space_group_name_H-M   'P 1'
#
loop_
_entity.id
_entity.type
_entity.pdbx_description
1 polymer ?
#
loop_
_entity_poly.entity_id
_entity_poly.type
_entity_poly.pdbx_seq_one_letter_code
_entity_poly.pdbx_strand_id
1 'polypeptide(L)'
;MKTNELMSKLDIMIPNPRCELEYNKDYELLIATVLSAQCTDARVNKVTKVLFEKYDINSLAEANPEDIEKIIYSCGNYKKKSLYLINIAKSLVKDFGGKVPNDREYLENLPGVGRKTTNVVLSNIYNVPAIAVDTHVDRVSKRLGIAYDTDTVFQVEKKLMKKLPES
;
A
#
# COMPACT_ATOMS: atom_id res chain seq x y z
N MET A 1 -21.92 10.20 -15.63
CA MET A 1 -22.32 10.51 -14.24
C MET A 1 -21.61 11.76 -13.78
N LYS A 2 -22.33 12.69 -13.18
CA LYS A 2 -21.73 13.91 -12.60
C LYS A 2 -20.94 13.55 -11.35
N THR A 3 -19.84 14.27 -11.07
CA THR A 3 -18.96 13.97 -9.93
C THR A 3 -19.72 13.96 -8.59
N ASN A 4 -20.60 14.95 -8.36
CA ASN A 4 -21.38 15.02 -7.13
C ASN A 4 -22.35 13.83 -6.95
N GLU A 5 -22.93 13.34 -8.04
CA GLU A 5 -23.78 12.15 -8.00
C GLU A 5 -22.98 10.89 -7.66
N LEU A 6 -21.79 10.76 -8.23
CA LEU A 6 -20.88 9.66 -7.92
C LEU A 6 -20.48 9.70 -6.44
N MET A 7 -20.05 10.86 -5.94
CA MET A 7 -19.64 11.01 -4.53
C MET A 7 -20.80 10.69 -3.58
N SER A 8 -21.99 11.20 -3.83
CA SER A 8 -23.16 10.89 -2.99
C SER A 8 -23.47 9.39 -2.95
N LYS A 9 -23.32 8.68 -4.07
CA LYS A 9 -23.53 7.23 -4.10
C LYS A 9 -22.44 6.48 -3.33
N LEU A 10 -21.18 6.91 -3.45
CA LEU A 10 -20.07 6.32 -2.69
C LEU A 10 -20.24 6.54 -1.18
N ASP A 11 -20.64 7.73 -0.76
CA ASP A 11 -20.89 8.05 0.65
C ASP A 11 -22.01 7.19 1.27
N ILE A 12 -23.05 6.90 0.48
CA ILE A 12 -24.12 5.98 0.90
C ILE A 12 -23.62 4.54 1.00
N MET A 13 -22.82 4.09 0.03
CA MET A 13 -22.34 2.72 -0.02
C MET A 13 -21.24 2.44 1.02
N ILE A 14 -20.37 3.42 1.25
CA ILE A 14 -19.21 3.31 2.15
C ILE A 14 -19.13 4.59 2.99
N PRO A 15 -19.97 4.70 4.03
CA PRO A 15 -20.06 5.94 4.81
C PRO A 15 -18.80 6.28 5.62
N ASN A 16 -17.98 5.30 5.94
CA ASN A 16 -16.74 5.46 6.70
C ASN A 16 -15.59 4.67 6.04
N PRO A 17 -15.07 5.15 4.91
CA PRO A 17 -13.96 4.48 4.23
C PRO A 17 -12.70 4.52 5.10
N ARG A 18 -12.03 3.37 5.24
CA ARG A 18 -10.77 3.25 5.97
C ARG A 18 -9.87 2.22 5.32
N CYS A 19 -8.59 2.31 5.62
CA CYS A 19 -7.64 1.28 5.21
C CYS A 19 -7.99 -0.05 5.89
N GLU A 20 -8.12 -1.10 5.10
CA GLU A 20 -8.41 -2.46 5.59
C GLU A 20 -7.18 -3.15 6.21
N LEU A 21 -5.97 -2.67 5.87
CA LEU A 21 -4.74 -3.15 6.50
C LEU A 21 -4.63 -2.61 7.93
N GLU A 22 -4.32 -3.51 8.87
CA GLU A 22 -4.11 -3.16 10.27
C GLU A 22 -2.65 -2.76 10.50
N TYR A 23 -2.44 -1.61 11.13
CA TYR A 23 -1.12 -1.11 11.48
C TYR A 23 -1.18 -0.12 12.65
N ASN A 24 -0.10 -0.05 13.43
CA ASN A 24 0.06 0.91 14.53
C ASN A 24 1.16 1.93 14.21
N LYS A 25 2.17 1.54 13.46
CA LYS A 25 3.31 2.39 13.10
C LYS A 25 3.40 2.57 11.59
N ASP A 26 4.05 3.63 11.17
CA ASP A 26 4.21 3.99 9.74
C ASP A 26 4.85 2.86 8.90
N TYR A 27 5.95 2.28 9.37
CA TYR A 27 6.61 1.20 8.65
C TYR A 27 5.76 -0.09 8.59
N GLU A 28 4.88 -0.30 9.55
CA GLU A 28 3.97 -1.45 9.54
C GLU A 28 3.01 -1.39 8.35
N LEU A 29 2.48 -0.20 8.04
CA LEU A 29 1.65 -0.01 6.85
C LEU A 29 2.44 -0.25 5.56
N LEU A 30 3.65 0.26 5.45
CA LEU A 30 4.50 0.05 4.28
C LEU A 30 4.75 -1.45 4.05
N ILE A 31 5.15 -2.18 5.09
CA ILE A 31 5.40 -3.61 5.03
C ILE A 31 4.12 -4.39 4.70
N ALA A 32 3.01 -4.08 5.36
CA ALA A 32 1.72 -4.72 5.09
C ALA A 32 1.29 -4.53 3.63
N THR A 33 1.49 -3.33 3.08
CA THR A 33 1.16 -3.02 1.69
C THR A 33 2.05 -3.79 0.71
N VAL A 34 3.32 -3.95 0.98
CA VAL A 34 4.22 -4.80 0.18
C VAL A 34 3.76 -6.27 0.22
N LEU A 35 3.35 -6.77 1.38
CA LEU A 35 2.84 -8.13 1.51
C LEU A 35 1.50 -8.33 0.79
N SER A 36 0.69 -7.29 0.66
CA SER A 36 -0.65 -7.36 0.05
C SER A 36 -0.64 -7.60 -1.47
N ALA A 37 0.51 -7.47 -2.13
CA ALA A 37 0.63 -7.79 -3.54
C ALA A 37 0.25 -9.27 -3.81
N GLN A 38 -0.83 -9.49 -4.57
CA GLN A 38 -1.40 -10.82 -4.85
C GLN A 38 -1.78 -11.62 -3.58
N CYS A 39 -2.19 -10.92 -2.54
CA CYS A 39 -2.62 -11.49 -1.27
C CYS A 39 -3.79 -10.68 -0.72
N THR A 40 -4.72 -11.33 -0.03
CA THR A 40 -5.87 -10.64 0.57
C THR A 40 -5.46 -9.85 1.82
N ASP A 41 -6.13 -8.74 2.09
CA ASP A 41 -5.86 -7.94 3.29
C ASP A 41 -6.09 -8.73 4.59
N ALA A 42 -7.13 -9.57 4.62
CA ALA A 42 -7.40 -10.43 5.77
C ALA A 42 -6.23 -11.38 6.07
N ARG A 43 -5.61 -11.95 5.04
CA ARG A 43 -4.44 -12.82 5.20
C ARG A 43 -3.21 -12.03 5.64
N VAL A 44 -2.98 -10.88 5.02
CA VAL A 44 -1.89 -9.98 5.40
C VAL A 44 -2.01 -9.59 6.87
N ASN A 45 -3.19 -9.20 7.35
CA ASN A 45 -3.40 -8.83 8.75
C ASN A 45 -3.08 -9.98 9.74
N LYS A 46 -3.40 -11.21 9.38
CA LYS A 46 -3.03 -12.39 10.19
C LYS A 46 -1.52 -12.58 10.26
N VAL A 47 -0.85 -12.41 9.14
CA VAL A 47 0.61 -12.60 9.03
C VAL A 47 1.36 -11.46 9.72
N THR A 48 0.96 -10.22 9.50
CA THR A 48 1.63 -9.05 10.09
C THR A 48 1.48 -8.98 11.60
N LYS A 49 0.38 -9.48 12.14
CA LYS A 49 0.22 -9.61 13.60
C LYS A 49 1.35 -10.43 14.20
N VAL A 50 1.65 -11.60 13.64
CA VAL A 50 2.76 -12.45 14.09
C VAL A 50 4.11 -11.80 13.84
N LEU A 51 4.28 -11.18 12.66
CA LEU A 51 5.53 -10.53 12.28
C LEU A 51 5.90 -9.39 13.23
N PHE A 52 4.97 -8.50 13.52
CA PHE A 52 5.22 -7.31 14.35
C PHE A 52 5.24 -7.60 15.86
N GLU A 53 4.71 -8.74 16.30
CA GLU A 53 4.93 -9.24 17.66
C GLU A 53 6.38 -9.70 17.87
N LYS A 54 7.04 -10.20 16.82
CA LYS A 54 8.41 -10.73 16.90
C LYS A 54 9.48 -9.71 16.51
N TYR A 55 9.17 -8.81 15.60
CA TYR A 55 10.13 -7.89 15.00
C TYR A 55 9.64 -6.45 15.02
N ASP A 56 10.49 -5.55 15.52
CA ASP A 56 10.40 -4.12 15.22
C ASP A 56 11.22 -3.79 13.96
N ILE A 57 11.28 -2.51 13.59
CA ILE A 57 11.99 -2.12 12.36
C ILE A 57 13.51 -2.42 12.45
N ASN A 58 14.10 -2.27 13.63
CA ASN A 58 15.54 -2.52 13.82
C ASN A 58 15.86 -4.01 13.77
N SER A 59 15.12 -4.84 14.48
CA SER A 59 15.32 -6.29 14.46
C SER A 59 14.95 -6.91 13.11
N LEU A 60 13.98 -6.35 12.40
CA LEU A 60 13.64 -6.78 11.04
C LEU A 60 14.78 -6.49 10.06
N ALA A 61 15.49 -5.37 10.20
CA ALA A 61 16.66 -5.04 9.40
C ALA A 61 17.80 -6.06 9.55
N GLU A 62 17.91 -6.71 10.70
CA GLU A 62 18.94 -7.71 11.01
C GLU A 62 18.42 -9.15 10.94
N ALA A 63 17.17 -9.37 10.54
CA ALA A 63 16.54 -10.68 10.55
C ALA A 63 17.14 -11.62 9.50
N ASN A 64 17.10 -12.92 9.81
CA ASN A 64 17.43 -13.96 8.84
C ASN A 64 16.25 -14.13 7.87
N PRO A 65 16.47 -14.07 6.54
CA PRO A 65 15.43 -14.27 5.54
C PRO A 65 14.59 -15.53 5.75
N GLU A 66 15.20 -16.64 6.15
CA GLU A 66 14.49 -17.90 6.37
C GLU A 66 13.48 -17.81 7.52
N ASP A 67 13.75 -17.04 8.55
CA ASP A 67 12.83 -16.84 9.67
C ASP A 67 11.62 -15.98 9.25
N ILE A 68 11.85 -14.98 8.43
CA ILE A 68 10.78 -14.15 7.85
C ILE A 68 9.93 -14.97 6.89
N GLU A 69 10.54 -15.79 6.03
CA GLU A 69 9.85 -16.68 5.10
C GLU A 69 8.85 -17.60 5.81
N LYS A 70 9.22 -18.17 6.96
CA LYS A 70 8.33 -19.02 7.77
C LYS A 70 7.10 -18.30 8.26
N ILE A 71 7.18 -17.01 8.53
CA ILE A 71 6.06 -16.19 8.99
C ILE A 71 5.16 -15.81 7.83
N ILE A 72 5.73 -15.38 6.69
CA ILE A 72 4.99 -14.78 5.58
C ILE A 72 4.67 -15.75 4.43
N TYR A 73 4.99 -17.04 4.55
CA TYR A 73 4.92 -17.98 3.44
C TYR A 73 3.53 -18.05 2.78
N SER A 74 2.46 -17.81 3.53
CA SER A 74 1.08 -17.83 3.02
C SER A 74 0.70 -16.61 2.16
N CYS A 75 1.54 -15.59 2.14
CA CYS A 75 1.32 -14.38 1.32
C CYS A 75 1.71 -14.55 -0.16
N GLY A 76 2.18 -15.74 -0.57
CA GLY A 76 2.70 -15.96 -1.92
C GLY A 76 3.99 -15.19 -2.21
N ASN A 77 4.80 -15.71 -3.12
CA ASN A 77 6.10 -15.11 -3.48
C ASN A 77 6.98 -14.73 -2.26
N TYR A 78 6.86 -15.50 -1.20
CA TYR A 78 7.38 -15.18 0.13
C TYR A 78 8.90 -15.07 0.19
N LYS A 79 9.63 -15.82 -0.63
CA LYS A 79 11.10 -15.75 -0.68
C LYS A 79 11.58 -14.37 -1.14
N LYS A 80 10.95 -13.84 -2.19
CA LYS A 80 11.25 -12.50 -2.69
C LYS A 80 10.77 -11.42 -1.73
N LYS A 81 9.56 -11.58 -1.19
CA LYS A 81 9.00 -10.64 -0.21
C LYS A 81 9.82 -10.57 1.07
N SER A 82 10.33 -11.69 1.60
CA SER A 82 11.19 -11.68 2.79
C SER A 82 12.42 -10.80 2.60
N LEU A 83 13.07 -10.89 1.44
CA LEU A 83 14.20 -10.03 1.09
C LEU A 83 13.78 -8.56 0.96
N TYR A 84 12.61 -8.28 0.38
CA TYR A 84 12.08 -6.92 0.30
C TYR A 84 11.89 -6.32 1.69
N LEU A 85 11.25 -7.04 2.62
CA LEU A 85 11.00 -6.53 3.97
C LEU A 85 12.29 -6.19 4.72
N ILE A 86 13.27 -7.09 4.65
CA ILE A 86 14.57 -6.89 5.31
C ILE A 86 15.31 -5.68 4.70
N ASN A 87 15.35 -5.57 3.38
CA ASN A 87 16.03 -4.47 2.70
C ASN A 87 15.32 -3.13 2.90
N ILE A 88 14.00 -3.11 2.93
CA ILE A 88 13.21 -1.92 3.30
C ILE A 88 13.58 -1.48 4.72
N ALA A 89 13.58 -2.40 5.67
CA ALA A 89 13.94 -2.11 7.06
C ALA A 89 15.36 -1.57 7.18
N LYS A 90 16.34 -2.17 6.50
CA LYS A 90 17.72 -1.69 6.46
C LYS A 90 17.83 -0.26 5.93
N SER A 91 17.14 0.03 4.83
CA SER A 91 17.14 1.37 4.23
C SER A 91 16.52 2.41 5.16
N LEU A 92 15.36 2.12 5.74
CA LEU A 92 14.68 3.04 6.66
C LEU A 92 15.50 3.31 7.91
N VAL A 93 16.10 2.27 8.51
CA VAL A 93 16.94 2.43 9.70
C VAL A 93 18.17 3.27 9.39
N LYS A 94 18.84 3.01 8.27
CA LYS A 94 20.04 3.72 7.84
C LYS A 94 19.76 5.19 7.51
N ASP A 95 18.72 5.44 6.72
CA ASP A 95 18.50 6.76 6.11
C ASP A 95 17.56 7.67 6.92
N PHE A 96 16.63 7.10 7.69
CA PHE A 96 15.57 7.84 8.39
C PHE A 96 15.33 7.38 9.84
N GLY A 97 16.27 6.65 10.43
CA GLY A 97 16.13 6.19 11.82
C GLY A 97 14.95 5.24 12.05
N GLY A 98 14.56 4.50 11.01
CA GLY A 98 13.43 3.55 11.05
C GLY A 98 12.07 4.13 10.74
N LYS A 99 11.98 5.42 10.41
CA LYS A 99 10.73 6.08 10.03
C LYS A 99 10.53 6.11 8.52
N VAL A 100 9.27 6.13 8.10
CA VAL A 100 8.90 6.27 6.69
C VAL A 100 8.93 7.76 6.33
N PRO A 101 9.73 8.17 5.33
CA PRO A 101 9.78 9.57 4.90
C PRO A 101 8.57 9.95 4.05
N ASN A 102 8.21 11.24 4.06
CA ASN A 102 7.29 11.82 3.09
C ASN A 102 8.05 12.17 1.80
N ASP A 103 8.55 11.15 1.12
CA ASP A 103 9.38 11.29 -0.08
C ASP A 103 9.00 10.17 -1.08
N ARG A 104 8.24 10.55 -2.10
CA ARG A 104 7.76 9.63 -3.13
C ARG A 104 8.90 8.94 -3.87
N GLU A 105 9.90 9.70 -4.28
CA GLU A 105 11.03 9.16 -5.05
C GLU A 105 11.82 8.13 -4.23
N TYR A 106 12.09 8.44 -2.97
CA TYR A 106 12.75 7.50 -2.06
C TYR A 106 11.94 6.21 -1.90
N LEU A 107 10.65 6.33 -1.63
CA LEU A 107 9.78 5.15 -1.41
C LEU A 107 9.68 4.28 -2.66
N GLU A 108 9.49 4.87 -3.84
CA GLU A 108 9.39 4.11 -5.10
C GLU A 108 10.70 3.42 -5.50
N ASN A 109 11.85 3.84 -4.96
CA ASN A 109 13.14 3.18 -5.14
C ASN A 109 13.39 2.03 -4.13
N LEU A 110 12.56 1.87 -3.12
CA LEU A 110 12.67 0.73 -2.22
C LEU A 110 12.26 -0.57 -2.92
N PRO A 111 12.89 -1.71 -2.58
CA PRO A 111 12.57 -2.98 -3.21
C PRO A 111 11.11 -3.39 -2.92
N GLY A 112 10.40 -3.79 -3.94
CA GLY A 112 8.99 -4.20 -3.83
C GLY A 112 7.98 -3.07 -3.63
N VAL A 113 8.42 -1.83 -3.65
CA VAL A 113 7.57 -0.64 -3.52
C VAL A 113 7.40 0.04 -4.87
N GLY A 114 6.17 0.03 -5.37
CA GLY A 114 5.79 0.73 -6.58
C GLY A 114 4.91 1.95 -6.29
N ARG A 115 4.36 2.55 -7.35
CA ARG A 115 3.52 3.75 -7.25
C ARG A 115 2.27 3.52 -6.41
N LYS A 116 1.58 2.38 -6.56
CA LYS A 116 0.39 2.04 -5.77
C LYS A 116 0.72 1.99 -4.27
N THR A 117 1.76 1.26 -3.89
CA THR A 117 2.21 1.14 -2.50
C THR A 117 2.57 2.50 -1.93
N THR A 118 3.30 3.32 -2.67
CA THR A 118 3.64 4.69 -2.28
C THR A 118 2.39 5.54 -2.07
N ASN A 119 1.40 5.46 -2.95
CA ASN A 119 0.14 6.18 -2.80
C ASN A 119 -0.61 5.77 -1.53
N VAL A 120 -0.70 4.48 -1.23
CA VAL A 120 -1.31 3.98 0.01
C VAL A 120 -0.61 4.56 1.24
N VAL A 121 0.71 4.49 1.27
CA VAL A 121 1.51 4.95 2.42
C VAL A 121 1.41 6.44 2.61
N LEU A 122 1.63 7.24 1.56
CA LEU A 122 1.60 8.70 1.66
C LEU A 122 0.20 9.23 2.01
N SER A 123 -0.86 8.65 1.46
CA SER A 123 -2.22 9.08 1.77
C SER A 123 -2.63 8.75 3.20
N ASN A 124 -2.26 7.60 3.72
CA ASN A 124 -2.67 7.17 5.07
C ASN A 124 -1.77 7.74 6.18
N ILE A 125 -0.47 7.91 5.94
CA ILE A 125 0.49 8.38 6.96
C ILE A 125 0.60 9.91 6.96
N TYR A 126 0.64 10.53 5.77
CA TYR A 126 0.91 11.96 5.62
C TYR A 126 -0.28 12.75 5.08
N ASN A 127 -1.44 12.12 4.90
CA ASN A 127 -2.63 12.73 4.32
C ASN A 127 -2.36 13.42 2.96
N VAL A 128 -1.41 12.91 2.20
CA VAL A 128 -1.15 13.39 0.84
C VAL A 128 -2.31 12.96 -0.06
N PRO A 129 -2.94 13.87 -0.80
CA PRO A 129 -3.96 13.50 -1.77
C PRO A 129 -3.37 12.54 -2.81
N ALA A 130 -3.78 11.28 -2.77
CA ALA A 130 -3.31 10.24 -3.66
C ALA A 130 -4.34 9.12 -3.75
N ILE A 131 -4.44 8.50 -4.92
CA ILE A 131 -5.35 7.39 -5.17
C ILE A 131 -4.52 6.18 -5.61
N ALA A 132 -4.60 5.11 -4.83
CA ALA A 132 -3.97 3.85 -5.17
C ALA A 132 -4.85 3.10 -6.18
N VAL A 133 -4.42 3.03 -7.43
CA VAL A 133 -5.16 2.34 -8.50
C VAL A 133 -4.70 0.89 -8.59
N ASP A 134 -5.53 -0.01 -8.10
CA ASP A 134 -5.39 -1.45 -8.32
C ASP A 134 -6.27 -1.92 -9.49
N THR A 135 -6.31 -3.23 -9.73
CA THR A 135 -7.12 -3.83 -10.80
C THR A 135 -8.62 -3.56 -10.64
N HIS A 136 -9.11 -3.41 -9.40
CA HIS A 136 -10.51 -3.12 -9.13
C HIS A 136 -10.85 -1.66 -9.42
N VAL A 137 -10.04 -0.73 -8.91
CA VAL A 137 -10.19 0.70 -9.18
C VAL A 137 -10.07 0.99 -10.67
N ASP A 138 -9.09 0.40 -11.36
CA ASP A 138 -8.93 0.52 -12.81
C ASP A 138 -10.22 0.09 -13.55
N ARG A 139 -10.70 -1.11 -13.28
CA ARG A 139 -11.89 -1.67 -13.92
C ARG A 139 -13.15 -0.85 -13.64
N VAL A 140 -13.36 -0.46 -12.38
CA VAL A 140 -14.56 0.33 -11.99
C VAL A 140 -14.52 1.71 -12.65
N SER A 141 -13.34 2.36 -12.67
CA SER A 141 -13.18 3.68 -13.31
C SER A 141 -13.52 3.66 -14.80
N LYS A 142 -13.12 2.59 -15.50
CA LYS A 142 -13.45 2.38 -16.91
C LYS A 142 -14.96 2.14 -17.11
N ARG A 143 -15.58 1.30 -16.29
CA ARG A 143 -17.03 1.05 -16.33
C ARG A 143 -17.86 2.28 -16.03
N LEU A 144 -17.40 3.17 -15.16
CA LEU A 144 -18.07 4.43 -14.84
C LEU A 144 -17.81 5.52 -15.88
N GLY A 145 -17.02 5.26 -16.93
CA GLY A 145 -16.67 6.23 -17.96
C GLY A 145 -15.77 7.38 -17.45
N ILE A 146 -15.04 7.16 -16.35
CA ILE A 146 -14.04 8.10 -15.85
C ILE A 146 -12.75 7.96 -16.66
N ALA A 147 -12.44 6.74 -17.05
CA ALA A 147 -11.29 6.37 -17.86
C ALA A 147 -11.72 5.57 -19.09
N TYR A 148 -10.87 5.53 -20.10
CA TYR A 148 -11.06 4.72 -21.30
C TYR A 148 -10.47 3.33 -21.12
N ASP A 149 -10.97 2.34 -21.87
CA ASP A 149 -10.45 0.96 -21.80
C ASP A 149 -8.96 0.87 -22.18
N THR A 150 -8.51 1.79 -23.02
CA THR A 150 -7.10 1.89 -23.47
C THR A 150 -6.18 2.62 -22.49
N ASP A 151 -6.72 3.22 -21.43
CA ASP A 151 -5.90 3.97 -20.46
C ASP A 151 -5.00 3.03 -19.64
N THR A 152 -3.76 3.42 -19.46
CA THR A 152 -2.85 2.80 -18.49
C THR A 152 -3.28 3.11 -17.07
N VAL A 153 -2.85 2.32 -16.11
CA VAL A 153 -3.13 2.53 -14.67
C VAL A 153 -2.73 3.96 -14.23
N PHE A 154 -1.61 4.47 -14.71
CA PHE A 154 -1.17 5.84 -14.42
C PHE A 154 -2.10 6.91 -15.01
N GLN A 155 -2.62 6.68 -16.21
CA GLN A 155 -3.61 7.60 -16.81
C GLN A 155 -4.94 7.56 -16.05
N VAL A 156 -5.36 6.39 -15.60
CA VAL A 156 -6.55 6.24 -14.73
C VAL A 156 -6.37 7.02 -13.43
N GLU A 157 -5.23 6.87 -12.76
CA GLU A 157 -4.90 7.63 -11.56
C GLU A 157 -5.02 9.14 -11.79
N LYS A 158 -4.38 9.65 -12.85
CA LYS A 158 -4.45 11.08 -13.19
C LYS A 158 -5.87 11.57 -13.45
N LYS A 159 -6.70 10.79 -14.13
CA LYS A 159 -8.10 11.14 -14.40
C LYS A 159 -8.93 11.15 -13.13
N LEU A 160 -8.74 10.18 -12.24
CA LEU A 160 -9.37 10.15 -10.93
C LEU A 160 -8.99 11.35 -10.08
N MET A 161 -7.68 11.64 -9.97
CA MET A 161 -7.17 12.79 -9.22
C MET A 161 -7.72 14.13 -9.72
N LYS A 162 -7.94 14.25 -11.04
CA LYS A 162 -8.53 15.46 -11.62
C LYS A 162 -10.04 15.56 -11.38
N LYS A 163 -10.75 14.45 -11.33
CA LYS A 163 -12.21 14.39 -11.26
C LYS A 163 -12.75 14.40 -9.84
N LEU A 164 -12.07 13.73 -8.92
CA LEU A 164 -12.52 13.61 -7.55
C LEU A 164 -11.97 14.75 -6.69
N PRO A 165 -12.76 15.28 -5.75
CA PRO A 165 -12.29 16.33 -4.86
C PRO A 165 -11.22 15.79 -3.90
N GLU A 166 -10.29 16.64 -3.53
CA GLU A 166 -9.40 16.41 -2.40
C GLU A 166 -10.26 16.54 -1.12
N SER A 167 -10.41 15.46 -0.38
CA SER A 167 -11.18 15.42 0.86
C SER A 167 -10.32 15.61 2.08
#